data_825bafc21bf8d6b7ea7f68ec95679817
#
_entry.id   825bafc21bf8d6b7ea7f68ec95679817
#
_cell.length_a   1.000
_cell.length_b   1.000
_cell.length_c   1.000
_cell.angle_alpha   90.00
_cell.angle_beta   90.00
_cell.angle_gamma   90.00
#
_symmetry.space_group_name_H-M   'P 1'
#
loop_
_entity.id
_entity.type
_entity.pdbx_description
1 polymer ?
#
loop_
_entity_poly.entity_id
_entity_poly.type
_entity_poly.pdbx_seq_one_letter_code
_entity_poly.pdbx_strand_id
1 'polypeptide(L)'
;MREGRTGGGAIPLSVFVTVVIIEKWPVLGRCERAAEWLQIWSDLGRAPRTLDAYGRGLAEYLQACERDGIDPLTANRSQVAAFVRELTSRPSRGGANVLALDSGAGLANATLQQRLVPVRLFYDFLVEEGVRESNPVGRGRYASGRGRGGSARGLVPRLVKLPWIPAEAEWLRVLEAFQLEPVRNRVMLALAYDAALRREELCALRTDDLDPAHRTLRVRAETTKTRRERVVPYSASTGVLLGQYLRHRGAISRARGPLFLSESRRNHAQPLTLWTWSKVVRRLALAAEVPRFSTHTTRHLCLTDLARMGWEIHAIASFAGHRSTESTMRYIHLSGRELSTRLNASMSHLHAWRIGMLTAADGDRA
;
A
#
# COMPACT_ATOMS: atom_id res chain seq x y z
N MET A 1 -44.62 6.64 42.93
CA MET A 1 -43.78 5.55 42.35
C MET A 1 -43.30 6.02 40.99
N ARG A 2 -42.05 6.46 40.88
CA ARG A 2 -41.39 6.81 39.60
C ARG A 2 -40.24 5.83 39.45
N GLU A 3 -40.41 4.92 38.49
CA GLU A 3 -39.35 3.95 38.13
C GLU A 3 -38.22 4.65 37.38
N GLY A 4 -37.02 4.47 37.89
CA GLY A 4 -35.80 4.94 37.29
C GLY A 4 -35.48 4.15 35.98
N ARG A 5 -35.38 4.89 34.87
CA ARG A 5 -34.77 4.37 33.65
C ARG A 5 -33.25 4.32 33.86
N THR A 6 -32.72 3.13 34.00
CA THR A 6 -31.29 2.85 33.87
C THR A 6 -30.87 3.09 32.43
N GLY A 7 -30.16 4.19 32.19
CA GLY A 7 -29.54 4.49 30.92
C GLY A 7 -28.39 3.52 30.66
N GLY A 8 -28.59 2.53 29.79
CA GLY A 8 -27.52 1.78 29.18
C GLY A 8 -26.73 2.69 28.25
N GLY A 9 -25.64 3.29 28.72
CA GLY A 9 -24.73 4.08 27.91
C GLY A 9 -24.12 3.18 26.84
N ALA A 10 -24.32 3.54 25.57
CA ALA A 10 -23.64 2.87 24.46
C ALA A 10 -22.12 3.01 24.63
N ILE A 11 -21.41 1.90 24.68
CA ILE A 11 -19.95 1.87 24.77
C ILE A 11 -19.40 2.67 23.57
N PRO A 12 -18.53 3.65 23.77
CA PRO A 12 -17.92 4.41 22.67
C PRO A 12 -17.23 3.47 21.70
N LEU A 13 -17.33 3.73 20.39
CA LEU A 13 -16.74 2.91 19.33
C LEU A 13 -15.22 2.71 19.52
N SER A 14 -14.54 3.69 20.07
CA SER A 14 -13.11 3.65 20.40
C SER A 14 -12.78 2.59 21.45
N VAL A 15 -13.57 2.49 22.51
CA VAL A 15 -13.41 1.48 23.56
C VAL A 15 -13.68 0.08 22.98
N PHE A 16 -14.72 -0.07 22.18
CA PHE A 16 -15.03 -1.34 21.51
C PHE A 16 -13.88 -1.85 20.63
N VAL A 17 -13.25 -0.98 19.84
CA VAL A 17 -12.12 -1.36 18.97
C VAL A 17 -10.92 -1.83 19.79
N THR A 18 -10.60 -1.13 20.89
CA THR A 18 -9.48 -1.51 21.77
C THR A 18 -9.73 -2.84 22.46
N VAL A 19 -10.94 -3.07 22.97
CA VAL A 19 -11.34 -4.35 23.58
C VAL A 19 -11.17 -5.51 22.60
N VAL A 20 -11.66 -5.39 21.38
CA VAL A 20 -11.52 -6.42 20.33
C VAL A 20 -10.05 -6.71 20.01
N ILE A 21 -9.19 -5.70 20.01
CA ILE A 21 -7.75 -5.87 19.76
C ILE A 21 -7.08 -6.60 20.94
N ILE A 22 -7.43 -6.26 22.18
CA ILE A 22 -6.90 -6.90 23.38
C ILE A 22 -7.37 -8.36 23.48
N GLU A 23 -8.64 -8.65 23.19
CA GLU A 23 -9.15 -10.02 23.11
C GLU A 23 -8.40 -10.86 22.09
N LYS A 24 -8.10 -10.29 20.93
CA LYS A 24 -7.34 -10.94 19.87
C LYS A 24 -5.86 -11.15 20.22
N TRP A 25 -5.29 -10.25 21.03
CA TRP A 25 -3.89 -10.24 21.45
C TRP A 25 -3.77 -10.02 22.97
N PRO A 26 -4.03 -11.06 23.81
CA PRO A 26 -4.10 -10.91 25.26
C PRO A 26 -2.85 -10.32 25.93
N VAL A 27 -1.69 -10.50 25.33
CA VAL A 27 -0.42 -9.92 25.80
C VAL A 27 -0.49 -8.38 25.93
N LEU A 28 -1.27 -7.72 25.06
CA LEU A 28 -1.46 -6.26 25.13
C LEU A 28 -2.19 -5.83 26.38
N GLY A 29 -3.15 -6.63 26.86
CA GLY A 29 -3.87 -6.37 28.11
C GLY A 29 -3.06 -6.64 29.39
N ARG A 30 -2.02 -7.48 29.30
CA ARG A 30 -1.09 -7.74 30.42
C ARG A 30 -0.08 -6.61 30.62
N CYS A 31 0.16 -5.80 29.59
CA CYS A 31 0.99 -4.60 29.67
C CYS A 31 0.10 -3.36 29.69
N GLU A 32 -0.18 -2.83 30.89
CA GLU A 32 -1.08 -1.70 31.10
C GLU A 32 -0.76 -0.52 30.18
N ARG A 33 0.51 -0.15 30.04
CA ARG A 33 0.97 0.93 29.17
C ARG A 33 0.70 0.65 27.67
N ALA A 34 0.69 -0.60 27.26
CA ALA A 34 0.36 -0.96 25.87
C ALA A 34 -1.14 -0.83 25.59
N ALA A 35 -1.98 -1.21 26.57
CA ALA A 35 -3.43 -1.03 26.47
C ALA A 35 -3.80 0.46 26.44
N GLU A 36 -3.21 1.27 27.33
CA GLU A 36 -3.37 2.73 27.39
C GLU A 36 -2.97 3.39 26.05
N TRP A 37 -1.80 3.06 25.51
CA TRP A 37 -1.33 3.56 24.23
C TRP A 37 -2.30 3.26 23.08
N LEU A 38 -2.83 2.04 23.01
CA LEU A 38 -3.82 1.67 22.01
C LEU A 38 -5.13 2.42 22.17
N GLN A 39 -5.57 2.64 23.43
CA GLN A 39 -6.78 3.41 23.72
C GLN A 39 -6.63 4.86 23.26
N ILE A 40 -5.52 5.51 23.56
CA ILE A 40 -5.22 6.88 23.10
C ILE A 40 -5.32 6.96 21.57
N TRP A 41 -4.71 6.03 20.82
CA TRP A 41 -4.80 6.03 19.37
C TRP A 41 -6.21 5.79 18.84
N SER A 42 -7.02 5.01 19.57
CA SER A 42 -8.41 4.77 19.24
C SER A 42 -9.24 6.03 19.44
N ASP A 43 -9.05 6.72 20.57
CA ASP A 43 -9.74 7.97 20.92
C ASP A 43 -9.37 9.12 19.98
N LEU A 44 -8.13 9.15 19.49
CA LEU A 44 -7.67 10.07 18.45
C LEU A 44 -8.21 9.72 17.03
N GLY A 45 -9.10 8.73 16.91
CA GLY A 45 -9.78 8.39 15.66
C GLY A 45 -8.89 7.72 14.61
N ARG A 46 -7.87 6.96 15.03
CA ARG A 46 -7.10 6.14 14.10
C ARG A 46 -7.96 5.05 13.48
N ALA A 47 -7.74 4.80 12.19
CA ALA A 47 -8.50 3.78 11.46
C ALA A 47 -8.37 2.39 12.12
N PRO A 48 -9.46 1.63 12.32
CA PRO A 48 -9.45 0.32 12.99
C PRO A 48 -8.43 -0.67 12.43
N ARG A 49 -8.21 -0.68 11.11
CA ARG A 49 -7.18 -1.51 10.46
C ARG A 49 -5.76 -1.11 10.84
N THR A 50 -5.52 0.17 11.10
CA THR A 50 -4.21 0.65 11.56
C THR A 50 -3.97 0.22 13.00
N LEU A 51 -5.01 0.32 13.85
CA LEU A 51 -4.95 -0.15 15.24
C LEU A 51 -4.73 -1.67 15.31
N ASP A 52 -5.43 -2.48 14.50
CA ASP A 52 -5.19 -3.93 14.42
C ASP A 52 -3.75 -4.24 13.97
N ALA A 53 -3.22 -3.51 13.00
CA ALA A 53 -1.83 -3.69 12.56
C ALA A 53 -0.82 -3.29 13.63
N TYR A 54 -1.09 -2.21 14.38
CA TYR A 54 -0.26 -1.78 15.50
C TYR A 54 -0.33 -2.76 16.66
N GLY A 55 -1.55 -3.18 17.05
CA GLY A 55 -1.75 -4.21 18.08
C GLY A 55 -0.99 -5.50 17.75
N ARG A 56 -1.11 -6.00 16.53
CA ARG A 56 -0.39 -7.20 16.10
C ARG A 56 1.13 -7.06 16.18
N GLY A 57 1.68 -5.95 15.70
CA GLY A 57 3.14 -5.75 15.70
C GLY A 57 3.70 -5.52 17.11
N LEU A 58 2.97 -4.81 17.97
CA LEU A 58 3.34 -4.63 19.37
C LEU A 58 3.18 -5.93 20.17
N ALA A 59 2.09 -6.67 19.97
CA ALA A 59 1.88 -7.96 20.61
C ALA A 59 3.00 -8.98 20.32
N GLU A 60 3.47 -9.02 19.08
CA GLU A 60 4.57 -9.89 18.68
C GLU A 60 5.87 -9.53 19.42
N TYR A 61 6.14 -8.24 19.63
CA TYR A 61 7.27 -7.78 20.42
C TYR A 61 7.12 -8.08 21.91
N LEU A 62 5.96 -7.82 22.50
CA LEU A 62 5.70 -8.11 23.91
C LEU A 62 5.76 -9.60 24.22
N GLN A 63 5.28 -10.46 23.30
CA GLN A 63 5.43 -11.93 23.43
C GLN A 63 6.89 -12.35 23.40
N ALA A 64 7.73 -11.70 22.61
CA ALA A 64 9.17 -11.96 22.64
C ALA A 64 9.79 -11.51 23.97
N CYS A 65 9.40 -10.35 24.48
CA CYS A 65 9.84 -9.89 25.80
C CYS A 65 9.44 -10.85 26.92
N GLU A 66 8.18 -11.31 26.97
CA GLU A 66 7.70 -12.31 27.94
C GLU A 66 8.53 -13.62 27.86
N ARG A 67 8.73 -14.15 26.67
CA ARG A 67 9.50 -15.38 26.46
C ARG A 67 10.95 -15.26 26.95
N ASP A 68 11.56 -14.10 26.70
CA ASP A 68 12.98 -13.85 26.99
C ASP A 68 13.20 -13.25 28.40
N GLY A 69 12.14 -13.11 29.22
CA GLY A 69 12.20 -12.55 30.57
C GLY A 69 12.58 -11.06 30.61
N ILE A 70 12.26 -10.31 29.56
CA ILE A 70 12.57 -8.89 29.39
C ILE A 70 11.35 -8.05 29.80
N ASP A 71 11.53 -7.10 30.70
CA ASP A 71 10.52 -6.07 30.96
C ASP A 71 10.51 -5.07 29.79
N PRO A 72 9.39 -4.95 29.05
CA PRO A 72 9.30 -4.05 27.91
C PRO A 72 9.47 -2.57 28.29
N LEU A 73 9.18 -2.18 29.53
CA LEU A 73 9.33 -0.80 29.98
C LEU A 73 10.79 -0.39 30.14
N THR A 74 11.69 -1.32 30.47
CA THR A 74 13.11 -1.08 30.70
C THR A 74 14.02 -1.61 29.59
N ALA A 75 13.45 -2.32 28.60
CA ALA A 75 14.20 -2.95 27.50
C ALA A 75 15.16 -1.97 26.81
N ASN A 76 16.39 -2.41 26.61
CA ASN A 76 17.44 -1.62 25.98
C ASN A 76 17.57 -1.92 24.47
N ARG A 77 18.47 -1.19 23.80
CA ARG A 77 18.69 -1.34 22.35
C ARG A 77 19.19 -2.72 21.96
N SER A 78 20.03 -3.36 22.76
CA SER A 78 20.58 -4.69 22.43
C SER A 78 19.47 -5.74 22.43
N GLN A 79 18.51 -5.63 23.36
CA GLN A 79 17.35 -6.51 23.45
C GLN A 79 16.39 -6.31 22.27
N VAL A 80 16.11 -5.06 21.87
CA VAL A 80 15.36 -4.78 20.65
C VAL A 80 16.09 -5.29 19.40
N ALA A 81 17.40 -5.15 19.33
CA ALA A 81 18.21 -5.69 18.23
C ALA A 81 18.18 -7.22 18.17
N ALA A 82 18.14 -7.91 19.34
CA ALA A 82 17.95 -9.35 19.42
C ALA A 82 16.59 -9.78 18.83
N PHE A 83 15.52 -9.07 19.15
CA PHE A 83 14.20 -9.28 18.54
C PHE A 83 14.24 -9.10 17.01
N VAL A 84 14.89 -8.05 16.52
CA VAL A 84 15.06 -7.83 15.06
C VAL A 84 15.81 -8.99 14.42
N ARG A 85 16.89 -9.48 15.05
CA ARG A 85 17.65 -10.64 14.58
C ARG A 85 16.79 -11.89 14.52
N GLU A 86 15.96 -12.15 15.54
CA GLU A 86 15.03 -13.26 15.54
C GLU A 86 14.04 -13.17 14.35
N LEU A 87 13.45 -12.00 14.13
CA LEU A 87 12.55 -11.79 12.99
C LEU A 87 13.26 -11.99 11.63
N THR A 88 14.55 -11.65 11.56
CA THR A 88 15.37 -11.81 10.36
C THR A 88 15.73 -13.29 10.10
N SER A 89 15.94 -14.08 11.14
CA SER A 89 16.26 -15.50 11.03
C SER A 89 15.04 -16.42 10.94
N ARG A 90 13.85 -15.89 11.25
CA ARG A 90 12.61 -16.68 11.25
C ARG A 90 12.27 -17.13 9.83
N PRO A 91 12.09 -18.46 9.58
CA PRO A 91 11.69 -18.92 8.26
C PRO A 91 10.42 -18.20 7.82
N SER A 92 10.44 -17.65 6.60
CA SER A 92 9.25 -17.05 6.01
C SER A 92 8.20 -18.16 5.92
N ARG A 93 7.12 -18.06 6.67
CA ARG A 93 5.91 -18.86 6.42
C ARG A 93 5.29 -18.35 5.14
N GLY A 94 5.97 -18.60 4.02
CA GLY A 94 5.47 -18.30 2.70
C GLY A 94 4.20 -19.08 2.48
N GLY A 95 3.05 -18.41 2.47
CA GLY A 95 1.95 -18.92 1.68
C GLY A 95 2.49 -19.08 0.26
N ALA A 96 1.99 -20.02 -0.52
CA ALA A 96 2.44 -20.47 -1.84
C ALA A 96 2.69 -19.37 -2.92
N ASN A 97 2.69 -18.08 -2.58
CA ASN A 97 2.79 -16.93 -3.48
C ASN A 97 3.77 -15.84 -3.00
N VAL A 98 4.64 -16.11 -2.02
CA VAL A 98 5.75 -15.23 -1.69
C VAL A 98 7.01 -15.87 -2.25
N LEU A 99 7.30 -15.57 -3.49
CA LEU A 99 8.67 -15.72 -4.03
C LEU A 99 9.55 -14.76 -3.24
N ALA A 100 10.29 -15.29 -2.26
CA ALA A 100 11.36 -14.59 -1.59
C ALA A 100 12.46 -14.35 -2.61
N LEU A 101 12.44 -13.17 -3.23
CA LEU A 101 13.47 -12.73 -4.18
C LEU A 101 14.78 -12.31 -3.48
N ASP A 102 14.82 -12.37 -2.15
CA ASP A 102 16.00 -12.07 -1.34
C ASP A 102 16.26 -13.20 -0.34
N SER A 103 17.38 -13.85 -0.50
CA SER A 103 18.13 -14.66 0.50
C SER A 103 17.34 -15.62 1.39
N GLY A 104 16.37 -16.34 0.91
CA GLY A 104 15.82 -17.60 1.47
C GLY A 104 15.56 -17.75 2.98
N ALA A 105 15.95 -16.81 3.82
CA ALA A 105 15.85 -16.87 5.27
C ALA A 105 15.27 -15.55 5.83
N GLY A 106 14.12 -15.64 6.51
CA GLY A 106 13.58 -14.57 7.31
C GLY A 106 12.59 -13.64 6.63
N LEU A 107 12.12 -12.64 7.39
CA LEU A 107 11.15 -11.65 6.91
C LEU A 107 11.86 -10.57 6.06
N ALA A 108 11.22 -10.17 4.97
CA ALA A 108 11.72 -9.07 4.13
C ALA A 108 11.84 -7.76 4.94
N ASN A 109 12.85 -6.93 4.63
CA ASN A 109 13.12 -5.66 5.35
C ASN A 109 11.89 -4.75 5.46
N ALA A 110 11.03 -4.70 4.43
CA ALA A 110 9.79 -3.95 4.49
C ALA A 110 8.82 -4.48 5.56
N THR A 111 8.74 -5.79 5.73
CA THR A 111 7.92 -6.44 6.76
C THR A 111 8.50 -6.19 8.14
N LEU A 112 9.83 -6.31 8.29
CA LEU A 112 10.54 -5.98 9.53
C LEU A 112 10.27 -4.54 9.96
N GLN A 113 10.40 -3.59 9.03
CA GLN A 113 10.09 -2.18 9.30
C GLN A 113 8.63 -1.98 9.73
N GLN A 114 7.70 -2.65 9.05
CA GLN A 114 6.28 -2.58 9.38
C GLN A 114 6.00 -3.13 10.80
N ARG A 115 6.72 -4.18 11.23
CA ARG A 115 6.61 -4.74 12.58
C ARG A 115 7.23 -3.84 13.64
N LEU A 116 8.29 -3.13 13.32
CA LEU A 116 8.98 -2.21 14.24
C LEU A 116 8.29 -0.85 14.37
N VAL A 117 7.44 -0.45 13.43
CA VAL A 117 6.70 0.83 13.54
C VAL A 117 5.91 0.94 14.84
N PRO A 118 5.02 -0.02 15.20
CA PRO A 118 4.27 0.07 16.45
C PRO A 118 5.17 0.00 17.69
N VAL A 119 6.24 -0.79 17.67
CA VAL A 119 7.21 -0.86 18.77
C VAL A 119 7.88 0.49 18.98
N ARG A 120 8.32 1.16 17.90
CA ARG A 120 8.90 2.49 17.98
C ARG A 120 7.90 3.51 18.51
N LEU A 121 6.66 3.52 18.01
CA LEU A 121 5.63 4.46 18.45
C LEU A 121 5.23 4.22 19.91
N PHE A 122 5.23 2.99 20.37
CA PHE A 122 5.02 2.66 21.78
C PHE A 122 6.15 3.23 22.66
N TYR A 123 7.40 3.10 22.25
CA TYR A 123 8.50 3.69 22.99
C TYR A 123 8.55 5.22 22.89
N ASP A 124 8.12 5.82 21.78
CA ASP A 124 7.94 7.27 21.68
C ASP A 124 6.89 7.74 22.74
N PHE A 125 5.77 7.01 22.84
CA PHE A 125 4.76 7.26 23.87
C PHE A 125 5.32 7.15 25.30
N LEU A 126 6.10 6.10 25.61
CA LEU A 126 6.71 5.98 26.94
C LEU A 126 7.70 7.12 27.27
N VAL A 127 8.33 7.70 26.26
CA VAL A 127 9.19 8.88 26.44
C VAL A 127 8.33 10.13 26.67
N GLU A 128 7.24 10.31 25.92
CA GLU A 128 6.31 11.43 26.06
C GLU A 128 5.62 11.43 27.43
N GLU A 129 5.29 10.25 27.96
CA GLU A 129 4.70 10.07 29.31
C GLU A 129 5.74 10.09 30.45
N GLY A 130 7.01 10.36 30.16
CA GLY A 130 8.06 10.43 31.17
C GLY A 130 8.44 9.10 31.81
N VAL A 131 7.96 7.97 31.29
CA VAL A 131 8.30 6.62 31.78
C VAL A 131 9.74 6.25 31.41
N ARG A 132 10.26 6.85 30.32
CA ARG A 132 11.61 6.61 29.82
C ARG A 132 12.26 7.89 29.31
N GLU A 133 13.60 7.92 29.36
CA GLU A 133 14.38 9.05 28.81
C GLU A 133 14.65 8.93 27.30
N SER A 134 14.59 7.71 26.74
CA SER A 134 14.97 7.48 25.35
C SER A 134 14.27 6.29 24.71
N ASN A 135 14.10 6.35 23.38
CA ASN A 135 13.55 5.28 22.57
C ASN A 135 14.67 4.30 22.11
N PRO A 136 14.62 3.00 22.46
CA PRO A 136 15.64 2.03 22.11
C PRO A 136 15.58 1.56 20.64
N VAL A 137 14.50 1.86 19.90
CA VAL A 137 14.29 1.40 18.52
C VAL A 137 15.07 2.21 17.49
N GLY A 138 15.72 3.30 17.88
CA GLY A 138 16.55 4.13 17.01
C GLY A 138 17.99 3.61 16.84
N ARG A 139 18.69 4.03 15.78
CA ARG A 139 20.11 3.72 15.56
C ARG A 139 21.08 4.45 16.52
N GLY A 140 20.57 5.40 17.31
CA GLY A 140 21.38 6.19 18.23
C GLY A 140 22.15 7.33 17.56
N ARG A 141 22.85 8.12 18.41
CA ARG A 141 23.57 9.32 18.01
C ARG A 141 24.84 9.04 17.18
N TYR A 142 25.35 7.82 17.22
CA TYR A 142 26.63 7.41 16.58
C TYR A 142 26.46 6.84 15.15
N ALA A 143 25.27 6.97 14.54
CA ALA A 143 25.12 6.58 13.14
C ALA A 143 25.86 7.61 12.25
N SER A 144 26.94 7.18 11.57
CA SER A 144 27.67 7.98 10.60
C SER A 144 26.71 8.41 9.48
N GLY A 145 26.69 9.70 9.19
CA GLY A 145 25.89 10.32 8.10
C GLY A 145 24.82 11.28 8.60
N ARG A 146 25.24 12.44 9.15
CA ARG A 146 24.43 13.65 9.25
C ARG A 146 24.20 14.22 7.83
N GLY A 147 23.29 13.58 7.05
CA GLY A 147 22.72 14.25 5.89
C GLY A 147 21.55 15.12 6.36
N ARG A 148 21.50 16.36 5.92
CA ARG A 148 20.37 17.31 6.05
C ARG A 148 19.12 16.73 5.39
N GLY A 149 18.39 15.92 6.08
CA GLY A 149 17.16 15.25 5.63
C GLY A 149 16.84 14.17 6.64
N GLY A 150 16.24 14.60 7.78
CA GLY A 150 15.98 13.77 8.94
C GLY A 150 14.96 12.65 8.74
N SER A 151 15.23 11.70 7.88
CA SER A 151 14.58 10.41 7.94
C SER A 151 15.34 9.59 8.97
N ALA A 152 14.81 9.49 10.18
CA ALA A 152 15.35 8.66 11.25
C ALA A 152 15.65 7.24 10.69
N ARG A 153 16.94 6.92 10.53
CA ARG A 153 17.38 5.60 10.07
C ARG A 153 17.09 4.61 11.17
N GLY A 154 15.97 3.87 11.05
CA GLY A 154 15.60 2.80 11.95
C GLY A 154 16.66 1.67 11.98
N LEU A 155 16.47 0.70 12.88
CA LEU A 155 17.37 -0.47 13.07
C LEU A 155 17.53 -1.31 11.78
N VAL A 156 16.53 -1.31 10.90
CA VAL A 156 16.52 -2.08 9.65
C VAL A 156 16.70 -1.13 8.46
N PRO A 157 17.60 -1.42 7.50
CA PRO A 157 17.79 -0.64 6.30
C PRO A 157 16.50 -0.57 5.46
N ARG A 158 16.17 0.61 4.94
CA ARG A 158 15.07 0.77 4.01
C ARG A 158 15.56 0.55 2.58
N LEU A 159 15.25 -0.62 2.03
CA LEU A 159 15.48 -0.88 0.61
C LEU A 159 14.30 -0.31 -0.19
N VAL A 160 14.58 0.62 -1.07
CA VAL A 160 13.59 1.15 -2.01
C VAL A 160 13.63 0.29 -3.25
N LYS A 161 12.66 -0.62 -3.38
CA LYS A 161 12.48 -1.40 -4.61
C LYS A 161 11.52 -0.66 -5.54
N LEU A 162 11.82 -0.73 -6.83
CA LEU A 162 10.93 -0.20 -7.86
C LEU A 162 9.64 -1.04 -7.91
N PRO A 163 8.48 -0.42 -8.16
CA PRO A 163 7.26 -1.18 -8.39
C PRO A 163 7.47 -2.13 -9.58
N TRP A 164 7.06 -3.39 -9.40
CA TRP A 164 7.02 -4.30 -10.53
C TRP A 164 5.82 -3.98 -11.41
N ILE A 165 6.04 -3.94 -12.70
CA ILE A 165 5.01 -3.86 -13.74
C ILE A 165 5.16 -5.06 -14.69
N PRO A 166 4.07 -5.58 -15.24
CA PRO A 166 4.14 -6.68 -16.20
C PRO A 166 4.83 -6.23 -17.50
N ALA A 167 5.51 -7.14 -18.17
CA ALA A 167 5.89 -6.97 -19.55
C ALA A 167 4.63 -6.95 -20.45
N GLU A 168 4.76 -6.41 -21.68
CA GLU A 168 3.62 -6.30 -22.61
C GLU A 168 2.88 -7.64 -22.80
N ALA A 169 3.63 -8.71 -23.05
CA ALA A 169 3.07 -10.05 -23.23
C ALA A 169 2.37 -10.58 -21.96
N GLU A 170 2.87 -10.26 -20.78
CA GLU A 170 2.23 -10.62 -19.51
C GLU A 170 0.92 -9.82 -19.32
N TRP A 171 0.94 -8.53 -19.68
CA TRP A 171 -0.25 -7.69 -19.60
C TRP A 171 -1.34 -8.18 -20.56
N LEU A 172 -1.00 -8.55 -21.79
CA LEU A 172 -1.95 -9.12 -22.76
C LEU A 172 -2.60 -10.40 -22.20
N ARG A 173 -1.85 -11.33 -21.65
CA ARG A 173 -2.42 -12.54 -21.03
C ARG A 173 -3.40 -12.22 -19.89
N VAL A 174 -3.08 -11.20 -19.09
CA VAL A 174 -4.01 -10.74 -18.02
C VAL A 174 -5.30 -10.19 -18.63
N LEU A 175 -5.22 -9.37 -19.68
CA LEU A 175 -6.39 -8.83 -20.38
C LEU A 175 -7.24 -9.93 -21.00
N GLU A 176 -6.65 -10.92 -21.65
CA GLU A 176 -7.32 -12.10 -22.19
C GLU A 176 -8.07 -12.88 -21.12
N ALA A 177 -7.44 -13.12 -19.97
CA ALA A 177 -8.10 -13.77 -18.84
C ALA A 177 -9.30 -12.95 -18.30
N PHE A 178 -9.19 -11.61 -18.29
CA PHE A 178 -10.29 -10.75 -17.89
C PHE A 178 -11.41 -10.64 -18.94
N GLN A 179 -11.12 -10.85 -20.20
CA GLN A 179 -12.12 -10.80 -21.28
C GLN A 179 -13.26 -11.79 -21.06
N LEU A 180 -12.98 -12.93 -20.43
CA LEU A 180 -13.96 -13.98 -20.12
C LEU A 180 -14.78 -13.70 -18.85
N GLU A 181 -14.47 -12.64 -18.12
CA GLU A 181 -15.15 -12.28 -16.87
C GLU A 181 -16.48 -11.54 -17.11
N PRO A 182 -17.39 -11.60 -16.12
CA PRO A 182 -18.58 -10.76 -16.11
C PRO A 182 -18.25 -9.27 -16.32
N VAL A 183 -19.13 -8.53 -16.95
CA VAL A 183 -18.95 -7.11 -17.30
C VAL A 183 -18.52 -6.26 -16.10
N ARG A 184 -19.02 -6.56 -14.90
CA ARG A 184 -18.58 -5.92 -13.65
C ARG A 184 -17.08 -6.02 -13.44
N ASN A 185 -16.50 -7.21 -13.55
CA ASN A 185 -15.07 -7.43 -13.29
C ASN A 185 -14.21 -6.79 -14.39
N ARG A 186 -14.69 -6.80 -15.63
CA ARG A 186 -14.01 -6.14 -16.76
C ARG A 186 -13.95 -4.62 -16.58
N VAL A 187 -15.06 -3.98 -16.24
CA VAL A 187 -15.07 -2.52 -16.00
C VAL A 187 -14.29 -2.14 -14.76
N MET A 188 -14.27 -2.98 -13.73
CA MET A 188 -13.43 -2.75 -12.54
C MET A 188 -11.95 -2.72 -12.90
N LEU A 189 -11.47 -3.64 -13.75
CA LEU A 189 -10.09 -3.63 -14.23
C LEU A 189 -9.81 -2.37 -15.05
N ALA A 190 -10.69 -2.05 -15.98
CA ALA A 190 -10.55 -0.88 -16.86
C ALA A 190 -10.47 0.42 -16.07
N LEU A 191 -11.37 0.65 -15.12
CA LEU A 191 -11.34 1.84 -14.25
C LEU A 191 -10.13 1.84 -13.30
N ALA A 192 -9.70 0.68 -12.81
CA ALA A 192 -8.52 0.58 -11.96
C ALA A 192 -7.25 1.01 -12.71
N TYR A 193 -7.17 0.71 -14.02
CA TYR A 193 -6.08 1.15 -14.88
C TYR A 193 -6.26 2.61 -15.28
N ASP A 194 -7.33 2.96 -15.99
CA ASP A 194 -7.56 4.28 -16.57
C ASP A 194 -7.47 5.43 -15.55
N ALA A 195 -8.11 5.28 -14.40
CA ALA A 195 -8.16 6.29 -13.35
C ALA A 195 -7.12 6.05 -12.23
N ALA A 196 -6.20 5.12 -12.43
CA ALA A 196 -5.15 4.73 -11.46
C ALA A 196 -5.68 4.54 -10.04
N LEU A 197 -6.85 3.92 -9.89
CA LEU A 197 -7.54 3.79 -8.61
C LEU A 197 -6.83 2.82 -7.67
N ARG A 198 -6.79 3.18 -6.38
CA ARG A 198 -6.45 2.19 -5.35
C ARG A 198 -7.61 1.21 -5.19
N ARG A 199 -7.33 0.00 -4.73
CA ARG A 199 -8.36 -1.03 -4.50
C ARG A 199 -9.51 -0.51 -3.64
N GLU A 200 -9.18 0.19 -2.56
CA GLU A 200 -10.16 0.77 -1.64
C GLU A 200 -11.01 1.84 -2.33
N GLU A 201 -10.41 2.70 -3.13
CA GLU A 201 -11.07 3.75 -3.90
C GLU A 201 -12.04 3.13 -4.93
N LEU A 202 -11.57 2.16 -5.70
CA LEU A 202 -12.37 1.44 -6.71
C LEU A 202 -13.60 0.77 -6.09
N CYS A 203 -13.42 -0.03 -5.04
CA CYS A 203 -14.53 -0.76 -4.42
C CYS A 203 -15.51 0.16 -3.66
N ALA A 204 -15.07 1.36 -3.27
CA ALA A 204 -15.90 2.34 -2.58
C ALA A 204 -16.63 3.31 -3.52
N LEU A 205 -16.44 3.22 -4.84
CA LEU A 205 -17.16 4.06 -5.80
C LEU A 205 -18.68 3.90 -5.66
N ARG A 206 -19.38 5.01 -5.82
CA ARG A 206 -20.83 5.08 -5.82
C ARG A 206 -21.36 5.56 -7.18
N THR A 207 -22.62 5.34 -7.43
CA THR A 207 -23.29 5.86 -8.64
C THR A 207 -23.19 7.38 -8.76
N ASP A 208 -23.21 8.08 -7.63
CA ASP A 208 -23.17 9.54 -7.57
C ASP A 208 -21.73 10.11 -7.71
N ASP A 209 -20.73 9.25 -7.77
CA ASP A 209 -19.34 9.64 -8.03
C ASP A 209 -19.03 9.74 -9.54
N LEU A 210 -19.96 9.31 -10.39
CA LEU A 210 -19.76 9.26 -11.84
C LEU A 210 -20.32 10.51 -12.53
N ASP A 211 -19.55 11.07 -13.45
CA ASP A 211 -19.99 12.02 -14.46
C ASP A 211 -19.75 11.41 -15.85
N PRO A 212 -20.72 10.67 -16.40
CA PRO A 212 -20.56 10.03 -17.70
C PRO A 212 -20.45 11.01 -18.87
N ALA A 213 -21.04 12.21 -18.74
CA ALA A 213 -21.01 13.22 -19.81
C ALA A 213 -19.57 13.72 -20.06
N HIS A 214 -18.81 13.93 -18.99
CA HIS A 214 -17.42 14.38 -19.05
C HIS A 214 -16.43 13.22 -18.94
N ARG A 215 -16.90 12.00 -18.78
CA ARG A 215 -16.09 10.79 -18.54
C ARG A 215 -15.10 10.98 -17.37
N THR A 216 -15.62 11.49 -16.26
CA THR A 216 -14.86 11.66 -15.03
C THR A 216 -15.52 10.92 -13.88
N LEU A 217 -14.73 10.64 -12.86
CA LEU A 217 -15.20 10.10 -11.59
C LEU A 217 -14.54 10.83 -10.43
N ARG A 218 -15.33 11.00 -9.36
CA ARG A 218 -14.90 11.61 -8.13
C ARG A 218 -14.39 10.54 -7.17
N VAL A 219 -13.17 10.70 -6.71
CA VAL A 219 -12.59 9.88 -5.63
C VAL A 219 -12.72 10.67 -4.34
N ARG A 220 -13.68 10.29 -3.50
CA ARG A 220 -14.04 11.01 -2.28
C ARG A 220 -12.94 10.96 -1.23
N ALA A 221 -12.80 12.03 -0.44
CA ALA A 221 -11.76 12.18 0.58
C ALA A 221 -11.76 11.04 1.63
N GLU A 222 -12.96 10.62 2.08
CA GLU A 222 -13.12 9.56 3.08
C GLU A 222 -12.69 8.17 2.60
N THR A 223 -12.65 7.96 1.29
CA THR A 223 -12.20 6.68 0.69
C THR A 223 -10.71 6.64 0.43
N THR A 224 -10.01 7.77 0.58
CA THR A 224 -8.59 7.90 0.28
C THR A 224 -7.73 7.84 1.54
N LYS A 225 -6.57 7.18 1.43
CA LYS A 225 -5.58 7.20 2.51
C LYS A 225 -5.05 8.61 2.81
N THR A 226 -5.09 9.50 1.83
CA THR A 226 -4.58 10.88 1.94
C THR A 226 -5.61 11.86 2.44
N ARG A 227 -6.87 11.46 2.59
CA ARG A 227 -8.03 12.30 2.94
C ARG A 227 -8.19 13.52 2.00
N ARG A 228 -7.84 13.35 0.73
CA ARG A 228 -8.00 14.39 -0.30
C ARG A 228 -8.90 13.86 -1.41
N GLU A 229 -9.90 14.63 -1.72
CA GLU A 229 -10.76 14.40 -2.86
C GLU A 229 -10.01 14.72 -4.16
N ARG A 230 -10.35 14.01 -5.23
CA ARG A 230 -9.90 14.32 -6.57
C ARG A 230 -10.91 13.84 -7.61
N VAL A 231 -10.92 14.50 -8.75
CA VAL A 231 -11.64 14.08 -9.94
C VAL A 231 -10.62 13.53 -10.93
N VAL A 232 -10.89 12.36 -11.49
CA VAL A 232 -10.00 11.69 -12.45
C VAL A 232 -10.80 11.26 -13.69
N PRO A 233 -10.26 11.44 -14.91
CA PRO A 233 -10.88 10.98 -16.12
C PRO A 233 -10.73 9.49 -16.33
N TYR A 234 -11.57 8.95 -17.20
CA TYR A 234 -11.43 7.62 -17.80
C TYR A 234 -11.66 7.69 -19.33
N SER A 235 -11.13 6.71 -20.06
CA SER A 235 -11.15 6.68 -21.52
C SER A 235 -12.57 6.48 -22.09
N ALA A 236 -12.76 6.84 -23.35
CA ALA A 236 -14.01 6.59 -24.05
C ALA A 236 -14.35 5.09 -24.09
N SER A 237 -13.36 4.24 -24.32
CA SER A 237 -13.50 2.76 -24.33
C SER A 237 -13.98 2.23 -22.99
N THR A 238 -13.40 2.70 -21.88
CA THR A 238 -13.87 2.38 -20.54
C THR A 238 -15.27 2.91 -20.30
N GLY A 239 -15.63 4.07 -20.86
CA GLY A 239 -16.98 4.63 -20.81
C GLY A 239 -18.03 3.73 -21.48
N VAL A 240 -17.71 3.13 -22.62
CA VAL A 240 -18.59 2.14 -23.28
C VAL A 240 -18.82 0.93 -22.38
N LEU A 241 -17.75 0.36 -21.83
CA LEU A 241 -17.83 -0.78 -20.92
C LEU A 241 -18.59 -0.45 -19.64
N LEU A 242 -18.38 0.75 -19.09
CA LEU A 242 -19.13 1.25 -17.93
C LEU A 242 -20.62 1.37 -18.24
N GLY A 243 -21.01 1.88 -19.41
CA GLY A 243 -22.39 1.93 -19.86
C GLY A 243 -23.04 0.56 -19.94
N GLN A 244 -22.33 -0.45 -20.42
CA GLN A 244 -22.79 -1.85 -20.40
C GLN A 244 -23.03 -2.35 -18.97
N TYR A 245 -22.09 -2.07 -18.09
CA TYR A 245 -22.22 -2.45 -16.68
C TYR A 245 -23.37 -1.73 -15.99
N LEU A 246 -23.58 -0.43 -16.22
CA LEU A 246 -24.68 0.32 -15.62
C LEU A 246 -26.04 -0.22 -16.02
N ARG A 247 -26.22 -0.66 -17.27
CA ARG A 247 -27.45 -1.37 -17.70
C ARG A 247 -27.63 -2.69 -16.96
N HIS A 248 -26.57 -3.50 -16.88
CA HIS A 248 -26.57 -4.77 -16.11
C HIS A 248 -26.86 -4.54 -14.63
N ARG A 249 -26.19 -3.54 -14.01
CA ARG A 249 -26.42 -3.15 -12.63
C ARG A 249 -27.86 -2.73 -12.37
N GLY A 250 -28.49 -2.02 -13.32
CA GLY A 250 -29.89 -1.59 -13.24
C GLY A 250 -30.87 -2.76 -13.15
N ALA A 251 -30.53 -3.93 -13.71
CA ALA A 251 -31.29 -5.16 -13.54
C ALA A 251 -31.12 -5.80 -12.14
N ILE A 252 -29.98 -5.57 -11.49
CA ILE A 252 -29.71 -6.05 -10.12
C ILE A 252 -30.33 -5.11 -9.09
N SER A 253 -30.12 -3.80 -9.23
CA SER A 253 -30.65 -2.77 -8.34
C SER A 253 -30.64 -1.39 -9.03
N ARG A 254 -31.77 -0.70 -8.97
CA ARG A 254 -31.91 0.69 -9.43
C ARG A 254 -31.58 1.73 -8.37
N ALA A 255 -31.33 1.29 -7.14
CA ALA A 255 -31.00 2.18 -6.03
C ALA A 255 -29.67 2.90 -6.27
N ARG A 256 -29.62 4.20 -5.89
CA ARG A 256 -28.35 4.93 -5.79
C ARG A 256 -27.51 4.33 -4.66
N GLY A 257 -26.20 4.42 -4.78
CA GLY A 257 -25.31 3.90 -3.76
C GLY A 257 -24.08 3.23 -4.32
N PRO A 258 -23.61 2.10 -3.74
CA PRO A 258 -22.41 1.41 -4.20
C PRO A 258 -22.47 1.10 -5.69
N LEU A 259 -21.39 1.45 -6.42
CA LEU A 259 -21.35 1.22 -7.86
C LEU A 259 -21.29 -0.27 -8.16
N PHE A 260 -20.38 -0.99 -7.51
CA PHE A 260 -20.15 -2.42 -7.76
C PHE A 260 -20.91 -3.29 -6.77
N LEU A 261 -21.81 -4.12 -7.30
CA LEU A 261 -22.68 -4.99 -6.52
C LEU A 261 -22.26 -6.45 -6.65
N SER A 262 -22.54 -7.22 -5.61
CA SER A 262 -22.36 -8.67 -5.62
C SER A 262 -23.50 -9.34 -6.40
N GLU A 263 -23.13 -10.30 -7.24
CA GLU A 263 -24.05 -11.16 -7.99
C GLU A 263 -24.16 -12.57 -7.39
N SER A 264 -23.49 -12.79 -6.26
CA SER A 264 -23.51 -14.06 -5.54
C SER A 264 -24.87 -14.28 -4.87
N ARG A 265 -25.38 -15.50 -4.89
CA ARG A 265 -26.64 -15.88 -4.22
C ARG A 265 -26.66 -15.52 -2.73
N ARG A 266 -25.50 -15.60 -2.04
CA ARG A 266 -25.39 -15.36 -0.60
C ARG A 266 -25.58 -13.90 -0.20
N ASN A 267 -25.10 -12.97 -1.02
CA ASN A 267 -25.08 -11.52 -0.75
C ASN A 267 -25.42 -10.70 -2.00
N HIS A 268 -26.45 -11.14 -2.72
CA HIS A 268 -26.94 -10.48 -3.93
C HIS A 268 -27.27 -9.01 -3.66
N ALA A 269 -26.93 -8.16 -4.60
CA ALA A 269 -27.10 -6.70 -4.56
C ALA A 269 -26.37 -5.97 -3.40
N GLN A 270 -25.60 -6.67 -2.55
CA GLN A 270 -24.77 -6.01 -1.56
C GLN A 270 -23.50 -5.42 -2.18
N PRO A 271 -22.86 -4.42 -1.54
CA PRO A 271 -21.61 -3.85 -2.02
C PRO A 271 -20.53 -4.93 -2.21
N LEU A 272 -19.79 -4.84 -3.31
CA LEU A 272 -18.66 -5.73 -3.53
C LEU A 272 -17.55 -5.46 -2.52
N THR A 273 -17.10 -6.50 -1.82
CA THR A 273 -16.05 -6.36 -0.81
C THR A 273 -14.65 -6.27 -1.44
N LEU A 274 -13.74 -5.59 -0.74
CA LEU A 274 -12.31 -5.53 -1.10
C LEU A 274 -11.70 -6.93 -1.29
N TRP A 275 -12.13 -7.88 -0.45
CA TRP A 275 -11.62 -9.23 -0.46
C TRP A 275 -12.09 -10.01 -1.70
N THR A 276 -13.36 -9.83 -2.09
CA THR A 276 -13.91 -10.44 -3.31
C THR A 276 -13.14 -9.97 -4.53
N TRP A 277 -12.90 -8.65 -4.66
CA TRP A 277 -12.11 -8.11 -5.75
C TRP A 277 -10.68 -8.66 -5.76
N SER A 278 -10.03 -8.68 -4.61
CA SER A 278 -8.67 -9.25 -4.50
C SER A 278 -8.61 -10.72 -4.89
N LYS A 279 -9.63 -11.53 -4.56
CA LYS A 279 -9.74 -12.93 -5.00
C LYS A 279 -9.89 -13.06 -6.51
N VAL A 280 -10.76 -12.23 -7.12
CA VAL A 280 -10.95 -12.23 -8.58
C VAL A 280 -9.61 -11.94 -9.27
N VAL A 281 -8.95 -10.84 -8.89
CA VAL A 281 -7.67 -10.47 -9.49
C VAL A 281 -6.61 -11.55 -9.29
N ARG A 282 -6.51 -12.15 -8.10
CA ARG A 282 -5.55 -13.21 -7.83
C ARG A 282 -5.81 -14.48 -8.67
N ARG A 283 -7.07 -14.89 -8.77
CA ARG A 283 -7.46 -16.05 -9.58
C ARG A 283 -7.05 -15.86 -11.04
N LEU A 284 -7.35 -14.69 -11.60
CA LEU A 284 -7.04 -14.36 -12.99
C LEU A 284 -5.54 -14.17 -13.24
N ALA A 285 -4.82 -13.60 -12.26
CA ALA A 285 -3.37 -13.51 -12.31
C ALA A 285 -2.69 -14.89 -12.38
N LEU A 286 -3.22 -15.87 -11.66
CA LEU A 286 -2.73 -17.26 -11.72
C LEU A 286 -3.11 -17.93 -13.03
N ALA A 287 -4.35 -17.74 -13.52
CA ALA A 287 -4.79 -18.28 -14.80
C ALA A 287 -4.01 -17.71 -16.00
N ALA A 288 -3.59 -16.45 -15.91
CA ALA A 288 -2.76 -15.77 -16.90
C ALA A 288 -1.26 -16.09 -16.77
N GLU A 289 -0.86 -16.94 -15.83
CA GLU A 289 0.54 -17.23 -15.50
C GLU A 289 1.37 -15.98 -15.11
N VAL A 290 0.72 -15.00 -14.48
CA VAL A 290 1.33 -13.76 -13.99
C VAL A 290 1.09 -13.62 -12.49
N PRO A 291 1.62 -14.51 -11.63
CA PRO A 291 1.28 -14.59 -10.21
C PRO A 291 1.65 -13.35 -9.40
N ARG A 292 2.54 -12.50 -9.91
CA ARG A 292 2.92 -11.22 -9.30
C ARG A 292 1.87 -10.13 -9.50
N PHE A 293 0.93 -10.31 -10.45
CA PHE A 293 -0.11 -9.33 -10.71
C PHE A 293 -1.07 -9.20 -9.53
N SER A 294 -1.37 -7.98 -9.15
CA SER A 294 -2.19 -7.65 -7.98
C SER A 294 -3.10 -6.45 -8.26
N THR A 295 -4.01 -6.17 -7.34
CA THR A 295 -4.89 -4.99 -7.43
C THR A 295 -4.16 -3.64 -7.43
N HIS A 296 -2.89 -3.58 -7.06
CA HIS A 296 -2.06 -2.38 -7.14
C HIS A 296 -1.27 -2.29 -8.45
N THR A 297 -1.12 -3.40 -9.16
CA THR A 297 -0.32 -3.46 -10.38
C THR A 297 -0.92 -2.60 -11.50
N THR A 298 -2.25 -2.57 -11.64
CA THR A 298 -2.94 -1.71 -12.62
C THR A 298 -2.59 -0.23 -12.42
N ARG A 299 -2.60 0.23 -11.17
CA ARG A 299 -2.21 1.59 -10.84
C ARG A 299 -0.73 1.86 -11.11
N HIS A 300 0.16 0.91 -10.76
CA HIS A 300 1.58 1.04 -11.06
C HIS A 300 1.81 1.13 -12.57
N LEU A 301 1.14 0.29 -13.35
CA LEU A 301 1.22 0.28 -14.80
C LEU A 301 0.74 1.61 -15.39
N CYS A 302 -0.46 2.05 -15.05
CA CYS A 302 -1.00 3.33 -15.51
C CYS A 302 -0.03 4.51 -15.23
N LEU A 303 0.43 4.66 -13.99
CA LEU A 303 1.31 5.77 -13.64
C LEU A 303 2.68 5.68 -14.33
N THR A 304 3.17 4.49 -14.61
CA THR A 304 4.38 4.29 -15.40
C THR A 304 4.14 4.64 -16.86
N ASP A 305 3.00 4.25 -17.43
CA ASP A 305 2.65 4.58 -18.81
C ASP A 305 2.47 6.10 -19.00
N LEU A 306 1.83 6.80 -18.05
CA LEU A 306 1.75 8.26 -18.07
C LEU A 306 3.14 8.90 -18.04
N ALA A 307 4.06 8.38 -17.21
CA ALA A 307 5.44 8.86 -17.16
C ALA A 307 6.18 8.59 -18.49
N ARG A 308 5.98 7.43 -19.12
CA ARG A 308 6.54 7.09 -20.44
C ARG A 308 6.01 7.99 -21.55
N MET A 309 4.73 8.38 -21.45
CA MET A 309 4.09 9.32 -22.38
C MET A 309 4.50 10.78 -22.14
N GLY A 310 5.43 11.04 -21.22
CA GLY A 310 5.99 12.36 -20.99
C GLY A 310 5.17 13.25 -20.07
N TRP A 311 4.22 12.71 -19.31
CA TRP A 311 3.50 13.52 -18.33
C TRP A 311 4.44 14.03 -17.24
N GLU A 312 4.25 15.29 -16.86
CA GLU A 312 5.03 15.88 -15.78
C GLU A 312 4.73 15.22 -14.43
N ILE A 313 5.75 15.13 -13.57
CA ILE A 313 5.65 14.48 -12.27
C ILE A 313 4.54 15.05 -11.37
N HIS A 314 4.31 16.36 -11.44
CA HIS A 314 3.25 17.02 -10.66
C HIS A 314 1.87 16.66 -11.16
N ALA A 315 1.69 16.54 -12.48
CA ALA A 315 0.42 16.09 -13.09
C ALA A 315 0.13 14.65 -12.69
N ILE A 316 1.13 13.76 -12.77
CA ILE A 316 0.99 12.35 -12.34
C ILE A 316 0.70 12.27 -10.82
N ALA A 317 1.35 13.09 -9.99
CA ALA A 317 1.12 13.12 -8.56
C ALA A 317 -0.31 13.55 -8.21
N SER A 318 -0.81 14.59 -8.89
CA SER A 318 -2.19 15.08 -8.75
C SER A 318 -3.20 14.01 -9.17
N PHE A 319 -3.03 13.44 -10.36
CA PHE A 319 -3.86 12.35 -10.90
C PHE A 319 -3.92 11.16 -9.96
N ALA A 320 -2.76 10.74 -9.45
CA ALA A 320 -2.65 9.64 -8.50
C ALA A 320 -3.18 9.95 -7.09
N GLY A 321 -3.34 11.23 -6.72
CA GLY A 321 -3.62 11.66 -5.35
C GLY A 321 -2.47 11.31 -4.40
N HIS A 322 -1.23 11.59 -4.79
CA HIS A 322 -0.04 11.48 -3.94
C HIS A 322 0.12 12.74 -3.09
N ARG A 323 0.56 12.59 -1.84
CA ARG A 323 0.85 13.74 -0.95
C ARG A 323 2.16 14.44 -1.31
N SER A 324 3.10 13.70 -1.90
CA SER A 324 4.40 14.21 -2.33
C SER A 324 4.80 13.60 -3.66
N THR A 325 5.59 14.34 -4.43
CA THR A 325 6.18 13.88 -5.69
C THR A 325 7.18 12.74 -5.47
N GLU A 326 7.78 12.59 -4.27
CA GLU A 326 8.64 11.46 -3.92
C GLU A 326 7.98 10.11 -4.15
N SER A 327 6.66 10.01 -3.83
CA SER A 327 5.88 8.80 -4.12
C SER A 327 5.71 8.56 -5.61
N THR A 328 5.71 9.62 -6.43
CA THR A 328 5.56 9.57 -7.88
C THR A 328 6.88 9.28 -8.58
N MET A 329 8.00 9.73 -8.01
CA MET A 329 9.35 9.47 -8.54
C MET A 329 9.62 7.98 -8.80
N ARG A 330 8.95 7.09 -8.08
CA ARG A 330 9.07 5.63 -8.26
C ARG A 330 8.54 5.12 -9.61
N TYR A 331 7.74 5.92 -10.29
CA TYR A 331 7.15 5.56 -11.59
C TYR A 331 7.94 6.16 -12.76
N ILE A 332 8.86 7.09 -12.49
CA ILE A 332 9.77 7.66 -13.48
C ILE A 332 10.98 6.72 -13.61
N HIS A 333 10.69 5.47 -13.95
CA HIS A 333 11.74 4.48 -14.21
C HIS A 333 11.78 4.23 -15.71
N LEU A 334 12.77 4.84 -16.32
CA LEU A 334 13.13 4.46 -17.67
C LEU A 334 13.83 3.10 -17.58
N SER A 335 13.38 2.13 -18.37
CA SER A 335 14.16 0.91 -18.57
C SER A 335 15.54 1.28 -19.14
N GLY A 336 16.55 0.43 -18.95
CA GLY A 336 17.87 0.68 -19.55
C GLY A 336 17.79 0.94 -21.05
N ARG A 337 16.85 0.29 -21.76
CA ARG A 337 16.57 0.51 -23.18
C ARG A 337 15.99 1.90 -23.45
N GLU A 338 15.03 2.37 -22.64
CA GLU A 338 14.44 3.71 -22.77
C GLU A 338 15.45 4.80 -22.46
N LEU A 339 16.29 4.61 -21.43
CA LEU A 339 17.41 5.51 -21.14
C LEU A 339 18.41 5.58 -22.30
N SER A 340 18.76 4.43 -22.88
CA SER A 340 19.64 4.37 -24.06
C SER A 340 19.04 5.09 -25.27
N THR A 341 17.76 4.89 -25.55
CA THR A 341 17.07 5.59 -26.64
C THR A 341 17.06 7.10 -26.43
N ARG A 342 16.74 7.58 -25.23
CA ARG A 342 16.74 9.01 -24.88
C ARG A 342 18.15 9.60 -24.94
N LEU A 343 19.15 8.87 -24.43
CA LEU A 343 20.54 9.28 -24.49
C LEU A 343 20.99 9.43 -25.93
N ASN A 344 20.72 8.45 -26.78
CA ASN A 344 21.06 8.50 -28.20
C ASN A 344 20.36 9.66 -28.90
N ALA A 345 19.06 9.86 -28.68
CA ALA A 345 18.31 10.95 -29.28
C ALA A 345 18.84 12.34 -28.86
N SER A 346 19.26 12.50 -27.61
CA SER A 346 19.69 13.79 -27.06
C SER A 346 21.17 14.09 -27.27
N MET A 347 22.01 13.04 -27.35
CA MET A 347 23.45 13.17 -27.23
C MET A 347 24.23 12.57 -28.41
N SER A 348 23.54 12.02 -29.43
CA SER A 348 24.20 11.29 -30.53
C SER A 348 25.30 12.10 -31.21
N HIS A 349 25.05 13.35 -31.55
CA HIS A 349 26.05 14.23 -32.17
C HIS A 349 27.28 14.49 -31.28
N LEU A 350 27.05 14.76 -30.00
CA LEU A 350 28.12 14.98 -29.02
C LEU A 350 28.93 13.72 -28.77
N HIS A 351 28.25 12.58 -28.68
CA HIS A 351 28.93 11.29 -28.49
C HIS A 351 29.74 10.91 -29.72
N ALA A 352 29.20 11.06 -30.93
CA ALA A 352 29.93 10.77 -32.17
C ALA A 352 31.20 11.62 -32.27
N TRP A 353 31.11 12.92 -32.00
CA TRP A 353 32.25 13.83 -32.00
C TRP A 353 33.30 13.43 -30.95
N ARG A 354 32.90 13.20 -29.69
CA ARG A 354 33.81 12.83 -28.60
C ARG A 354 34.48 11.47 -28.83
N ILE A 355 33.76 10.49 -29.28
CA ILE A 355 34.31 9.16 -29.57
C ILE A 355 35.21 9.22 -30.79
N GLY A 356 34.87 10.01 -31.82
CA GLY A 356 35.75 10.28 -32.96
C GLY A 356 37.09 10.87 -32.58
N MET A 357 37.12 11.81 -31.60
CA MET A 357 38.36 12.33 -31.05
C MET A 357 39.22 11.31 -30.31
N LEU A 358 38.58 10.35 -29.64
CA LEU A 358 39.27 9.28 -28.90
C LEU A 358 39.81 8.17 -29.85
N THR A 359 39.08 7.90 -30.90
CA THR A 359 39.49 6.86 -31.89
C THR A 359 40.50 7.34 -32.92
N ALA A 360 40.55 8.65 -33.21
CA ALA A 360 41.54 9.26 -34.13
C ALA A 360 42.98 9.12 -33.64
N ALA A 361 43.23 8.90 -32.37
CA ALA A 361 44.57 8.73 -31.82
C ALA A 361 45.21 7.35 -32.10
N ASP A 362 44.44 6.36 -32.51
CA ASP A 362 44.95 5.01 -32.84
C ASP A 362 45.35 4.82 -34.33
N GLY A 363 44.99 5.79 -35.21
CA GLY A 363 45.29 5.73 -36.61
C GLY A 363 46.72 6.23 -36.98
N ASP A 364 47.41 6.91 -36.07
CA ASP A 364 48.72 7.55 -36.35
C ASP A 364 49.91 6.75 -35.77
N ARG A 365 49.69 5.52 -35.34
CA ARG A 365 50.71 4.61 -34.79
C ARG A 365 50.88 3.30 -35.56
N ALA A 366 50.53 3.27 -36.85
CA ALA A 366 50.78 2.15 -37.73
C ALA A 366 51.87 2.46 -38.76
#